data_956febbb48e863f412ee2394a4ba8bc0
#
_entry.id   956febbb48e863f412ee2394a4ba8bc0
#
_cell.length_a   1.000
_cell.length_b   1.000
_cell.length_c   1.000
_cell.angle_alpha   90.00
_cell.angle_beta   90.00
_cell.angle_gamma   90.00
#
_symmetry.space_group_name_H-M   'P 1'
#
loop_
_entity.id
_entity.type
_entity.pdbx_description
1 polymer ?
#
loop_
_entity_poly.entity_id
_entity_poly.type
_entity_poly.pdbx_seq_one_letter_code
_entity_poly.pdbx_strand_id
1 'polypeptide(L)' 'MENIINKMLERINFKIRYARENFTEWNTTHERRMAEIDGMVDMLSIVTGKNYVITENGLEERR' A
#
# COMPACT_ATOMS: atom_id res chain seq x y z
N MET A 1 -6.87 -5.57 17.76
CA MET A 1 -7.15 -4.88 16.47
C MET A 1 -6.04 -3.94 16.05
N GLU A 2 -5.60 -3.04 16.92
CA GLU A 2 -4.53 -2.09 16.58
C GLU A 2 -3.25 -2.77 16.10
N ASN A 3 -2.84 -3.87 16.74
CA ASN A 3 -1.64 -4.59 16.32
C ASN A 3 -1.75 -5.15 14.91
N ILE A 4 -2.93 -5.62 14.54
CA ILE A 4 -3.17 -6.16 13.20
C ILE A 4 -3.13 -5.02 12.18
N ILE A 5 -3.77 -3.90 12.49
CA ILE A 5 -3.80 -2.71 11.64
C ILE A 5 -2.38 -2.18 11.44
N ASN A 6 -1.60 -2.08 12.51
CA ASN A 6 -0.22 -1.61 12.43
C ASN A 6 0.65 -2.53 11.56
N LYS A 7 0.47 -3.84 11.69
CA LYS A 7 1.19 -4.81 10.84
C LYS A 7 0.79 -4.68 9.38
N MET A 8 -0.48 -4.44 9.10
CA MET A 8 -0.94 -4.20 7.74
C MET A 8 -0.32 -2.93 7.15
N LEU A 9 -0.29 -1.85 7.92
CA LEU A 9 0.33 -0.60 7.50
C LEU A 9 1.82 -0.78 7.20
N GLU A 10 2.54 -1.45 8.07
CA GLU A 10 3.96 -1.73 7.87
C GLU A 10 4.20 -2.55 6.61
N ARG A 11 3.39 -3.58 6.40
CA ARG A 11 3.53 -4.45 5.24
C ARG A 11 3.22 -3.71 3.93
N ILE A 12 2.17 -2.91 3.93
CA ILE A 12 1.81 -2.11 2.76
C ILE A 12 2.92 -1.10 2.45
N ASN A 13 3.41 -0.40 3.46
CA ASN A 13 4.51 0.55 3.29
C ASN A 13 5.79 -0.13 2.78
N PHE A 14 6.09 -1.32 3.27
CA PHE A 14 7.21 -2.10 2.77
C PHE A 14 7.05 -2.44 1.28
N LYS A 15 5.86 -2.88 0.88
CA LYS A 15 5.58 -3.21 -0.51
C LYS A 15 5.67 -1.99 -1.43
N ILE A 16 5.18 -0.84 -0.97
CA ILE A 16 5.28 0.41 -1.72
C ILE A 16 6.75 0.77 -1.93
N ARG A 17 7.55 0.73 -0.87
CA ARG A 17 8.97 1.03 -0.93
C ARG A 17 9.70 0.07 -1.86
N TYR A 18 9.42 -1.22 -1.72
CA TYR A 18 10.03 -2.25 -2.56
C TYR A 18 9.72 -2.01 -4.04
N ALA A 19 8.46 -1.71 -4.35
CA ALA A 19 8.06 -1.45 -5.72
C ALA A 19 8.77 -0.23 -6.30
N ARG A 20 8.95 0.83 -5.51
CA ARG A 20 9.66 2.04 -5.93
C ARG A 20 11.14 1.81 -6.13
N GLU A 21 11.79 1.13 -5.19
CA GLU A 21 13.23 0.87 -5.24
C GLU A 21 13.60 -0.07 -6.39
N ASN A 22 12.69 -0.93 -6.79
CA ASN A 22 12.91 -1.91 -7.86
C ASN A 22 12.24 -1.53 -9.18
N PHE A 23 11.78 -0.29 -9.28
CA PHE A 23 11.19 0.21 -10.51
C PHE A 23 12.31 0.57 -11.50
N THR A 24 12.41 -0.18 -12.58
CA THR A 24 13.36 0.10 -13.66
C THR A 24 12.64 0.59 -14.91
N GLU A 25 11.47 0.03 -15.16
CA GLU A 25 10.63 0.44 -16.27
C GLU A 25 9.18 0.02 -15.98
N TRP A 26 8.23 0.69 -16.58
CA TRP A 26 6.83 0.33 -16.44
C TRP A 26 6.53 -0.91 -17.27
N ASN A 27 6.29 -2.03 -16.61
CA ASN A 27 6.01 -3.31 -17.24
C ASN A 27 4.92 -4.07 -16.46
N THR A 28 4.54 -5.25 -16.98
CA THR A 28 3.50 -6.07 -16.39
C THR A 28 3.77 -6.44 -14.93
N THR A 29 5.03 -6.71 -14.59
CA THR A 29 5.40 -7.05 -13.21
C THR A 29 5.14 -5.87 -12.28
N HIS A 30 5.51 -4.67 -12.70
CA HIS A 30 5.27 -3.46 -11.91
C HIS A 30 3.76 -3.20 -11.76
N GLU A 31 3.00 -3.36 -12.84
CA GLU A 31 1.54 -3.20 -12.80
C GLU A 31 0.91 -4.18 -11.80
N ARG A 32 1.36 -5.43 -11.79
CA ARG A 32 0.86 -6.43 -10.83
C ARG A 32 1.19 -6.05 -9.40
N ARG A 33 2.40 -5.55 -9.15
CA ARG A 33 2.80 -5.09 -7.82
C ARG A 33 1.91 -3.96 -7.34
N MET A 34 1.64 -2.99 -8.22
CA MET A 34 0.80 -1.85 -7.86
C MET A 34 -0.66 -2.26 -7.67
N ALA A 35 -1.16 -3.17 -8.48
CA ALA A 35 -2.52 -3.70 -8.33
C ALA A 35 -2.67 -4.44 -6.98
N GLU A 36 -1.68 -5.23 -6.60
CA GLU A 36 -1.67 -5.91 -5.30
C GLU A 36 -1.70 -4.89 -4.16
N ILE A 37 -0.88 -3.85 -4.24
CA ILE A 37 -0.82 -2.79 -3.24
C ILE A 37 -2.18 -2.08 -3.14
N ASP A 38 -2.77 -1.74 -4.27
CA ASP A 38 -4.09 -1.09 -4.30
C ASP A 38 -5.15 -1.96 -3.63
N GLY A 39 -5.14 -3.27 -3.88
CA GLY A 39 -6.05 -4.21 -3.23
C GLY A 39 -5.86 -4.26 -1.73
N MET A 40 -4.62 -4.22 -1.27
CA MET A 40 -4.31 -4.19 0.17
C MET A 40 -4.79 -2.89 0.82
N VAL A 41 -4.62 -1.77 0.13
CA VAL A 41 -5.09 -0.46 0.61
C VAL A 41 -6.61 -0.44 0.72
N ASP A 42 -7.31 -0.98 -0.27
CA ASP A 42 -8.76 -1.10 -0.23
C ASP A 42 -9.22 -1.95 0.96
N MET A 43 -8.57 -3.09 1.19
CA MET A 43 -8.90 -3.94 2.33
C MET A 43 -8.66 -3.20 3.65
N LEU A 44 -7.56 -2.49 3.77
CA LEU A 44 -7.26 -1.71 4.96
C LEU A 44 -8.33 -0.66 5.20
N SER A 45 -8.79 0.01 4.15
CA SER A 45 -9.84 1.01 4.24
C SER A 45 -11.16 0.40 4.76
N ILE A 46 -11.50 -0.79 4.28
CA ILE A 46 -12.70 -1.49 4.72
C ILE A 46 -12.60 -1.87 6.20
N VAL A 47 -11.46 -2.44 6.60
CA VAL A 47 -11.26 -2.93 7.96
C VAL A 47 -11.25 -1.79 8.98
N THR A 48 -10.67 -0.65 8.62
CA THR A 48 -10.53 0.48 9.54
C THR A 48 -11.65 1.49 9.45
N GLY A 49 -12.44 1.47 8.37
CA GLY A 49 -13.44 2.50 8.09
C GLY A 49 -12.83 3.84 7.72
N LYS A 50 -11.54 3.88 7.41
CA LYS A 50 -10.79 5.10 7.06
C LYS A 50 -10.38 5.04 5.60
N ASN A 51 -10.14 6.20 5.00
CA ASN A 51 -9.63 6.28 3.64
C ASN A 51 -8.12 6.43 3.64
N TYR A 52 -7.45 5.68 2.80
CA TYR A 52 -6.01 5.73 2.66
C TYR A 52 -5.63 6.04 1.21
N VAL A 53 -4.53 6.72 1.04
CA VAL A 53 -4.00 7.08 -0.28
C VAL A 53 -2.49 6.85 -0.30
N ILE A 54 -1.97 6.45 -1.46
CA ILE A 54 -0.54 6.27 -1.66
C ILE A 54 0.03 7.60 -2.13
N THR A 55 1.00 8.13 -1.36
CA THR A 55 1.68 9.37 -1.69
C THR A 55 3.17 9.10 -1.88
N GLU A 56 3.93 10.13 -2.21
CA GLU A 56 5.39 10.00 -2.32
C GLU A 56 6.04 9.61 -0.99
N ASN A 57 5.38 9.84 0.13
CA ASN A 57 5.87 9.45 1.46
C ASN A 57 5.39 8.06 1.89
N GLY A 58 4.64 7.37 1.05
CA GLY A 58 4.07 6.07 1.34
C GLY A 58 2.57 6.14 1.54
N LEU A 59 2.06 5.32 2.43
CA LEU A 59 0.63 5.25 2.71
C LEU A 59 0.24 6.32 3.74
N GLU A 60 -0.75 7.12 3.42
CA GLU A 60 -1.26 8.16 4.31
C GLU A 60 -2.77 8.07 4.46
N GLU A 61 -3.27 8.39 5.65
CA GLU A 61 -4.70 8.49 5.90
C GLU A 61 -5.24 9.77 5.27
N ARG A 62 -6.30 9.64 4.49
CA ARG A 62 -6.98 10.76 3.86
C ARG A 62 -8.21 11.12 4.66
N ARG A 63 -8.30 12.37 5.05
CA ARG A 63 -9.48 12.89 5.76
C ARG A 63 -10.47 13.50 4.80
#